data_b99d39e61c6385481fd0cc1216dcbed7
#
_entry.id   b99d39e61c6385481fd0cc1216dcbed7
#
_cell.length_a   1.000
_cell.length_b   1.000
_cell.length_c   1.000
_cell.angle_alpha   90.00
_cell.angle_beta   90.00
_cell.angle_gamma   90.00
#
_symmetry.space_group_name_H-M   'P 1'
#
loop_
_entity.id
_entity.type
_entity.pdbx_description
1 polymer ?
#
loop_
_entity_poly.entity_id
_entity_poly.type
_entity_poly.pdbx_seq_one_letter_code
_entity_poly.pdbx_strand_id
1 'polypeptide(L)'
;MKRFILSFIAVVFVQMFCVANNVFNTDSTKIEYQVHGNDTLVIEKFNRLYACGLKQYINNSRVNYNNVDYDVIHEEKNEYLKHNSSAIIQDVLAGYKKEQCKEMLKVLLNEGDNIVCYIRLRINLKGEITCVEFMYIPSLTPFMTYEDVKRNTEIIIKRKPEPFLVEYGIELSPWITFSITSSILQRYLEKRVD
;
A
#
# COMPACT_ATOMS: atom_id res chain seq x y z
N MET A 1 -7.35 -2.90 37.37
CA MET A 1 -7.96 -3.27 36.06
C MET A 1 -7.53 -2.38 34.88
N LYS A 2 -7.55 -1.03 34.96
CA LYS A 2 -7.14 -0.16 33.82
C LYS A 2 -5.71 -0.36 33.31
N ARG A 3 -4.73 -0.69 34.16
CA ARG A 3 -3.33 -0.92 33.75
C ARG A 3 -3.12 -2.23 32.97
N PHE A 4 -3.93 -3.27 33.21
CA PHE A 4 -3.86 -4.53 32.48
C PHE A 4 -4.42 -4.42 31.05
N ILE A 5 -5.45 -3.59 30.84
CA ILE A 5 -6.05 -3.39 29.53
C ILE A 5 -5.08 -2.62 28.61
N LEU A 6 -4.38 -1.62 29.12
CA LEU A 6 -3.37 -0.88 28.34
C LEU A 6 -2.19 -1.77 27.92
N SER A 7 -1.72 -2.66 28.82
CA SER A 7 -0.66 -3.62 28.47
C SER A 7 -1.10 -4.61 27.41
N PHE A 8 -2.35 -5.06 27.43
CA PHE A 8 -2.86 -6.01 26.45
C PHE A 8 -3.03 -5.36 25.06
N ILE A 9 -3.50 -4.12 25.00
CA ILE A 9 -3.60 -3.35 23.76
C ILE A 9 -2.21 -3.09 23.17
N ALA A 10 -1.22 -2.72 23.97
CA ALA A 10 0.15 -2.51 23.53
C ALA A 10 0.78 -3.80 22.96
N VAL A 11 0.53 -4.96 23.60
CA VAL A 11 1.04 -6.26 23.12
C VAL A 11 0.39 -6.67 21.82
N VAL A 12 -0.92 -6.44 21.65
CA VAL A 12 -1.63 -6.73 20.39
C VAL A 12 -1.14 -5.81 19.26
N PHE A 13 -0.91 -4.52 19.53
CA PHE A 13 -0.33 -3.61 18.54
C PHE A 13 1.10 -3.99 18.18
N VAL A 14 1.95 -4.37 19.13
CA VAL A 14 3.32 -4.83 18.85
C VAL A 14 3.30 -6.14 18.05
N GLN A 15 2.40 -7.05 18.35
CA GLN A 15 2.25 -8.29 17.56
C GLN A 15 1.74 -8.01 16.14
N MET A 16 0.81 -7.10 15.93
CA MET A 16 0.40 -6.68 14.59
C MET A 16 1.54 -6.01 13.82
N PHE A 17 2.37 -5.20 14.48
CA PHE A 17 3.56 -4.60 13.87
C PHE A 17 4.65 -5.64 13.55
N CYS A 18 4.86 -6.63 14.42
CA CYS A 18 5.79 -7.73 14.17
C CYS A 18 5.30 -8.65 13.04
N VAL A 19 4.00 -8.90 12.94
CA VAL A 19 3.42 -9.69 11.84
C VAL A 19 3.55 -8.93 10.52
N ALA A 20 3.29 -7.62 10.48
CA ALA A 20 3.49 -6.81 9.29
C ALA A 20 4.97 -6.78 8.87
N ASN A 21 5.90 -6.56 9.79
CA ASN A 21 7.34 -6.58 9.49
C ASN A 21 7.84 -7.97 9.07
N ASN A 22 7.34 -9.05 9.66
CA ASN A 22 7.71 -10.42 9.27
C ASN A 22 7.13 -10.83 7.92
N VAL A 23 5.95 -10.34 7.54
CA VAL A 23 5.38 -10.57 6.20
C VAL A 23 6.23 -9.90 5.11
N PHE A 24 6.84 -8.74 5.41
CA PHE A 24 7.66 -7.98 4.46
C PHE A 24 9.14 -8.44 4.38
N ASN A 25 9.59 -9.32 5.29
CA ASN A 25 10.96 -9.86 5.32
C ASN A 25 11.05 -11.31 4.81
N THR A 26 9.99 -11.85 4.21
CA THR A 26 10.06 -13.17 3.57
C THR A 26 10.84 -13.04 2.28
N ASP A 27 11.85 -13.87 2.06
CA ASP A 27 12.58 -13.95 0.80
C ASP A 27 11.59 -14.15 -0.35
N SER A 28 11.72 -13.32 -1.39
CA SER A 28 10.92 -13.47 -2.59
C SER A 28 11.24 -14.82 -3.24
N THR A 29 10.23 -15.61 -3.47
CA THR A 29 10.41 -16.94 -4.07
C THR A 29 10.57 -16.87 -5.59
N LYS A 30 10.04 -15.84 -6.22
CA LYS A 30 10.10 -15.65 -7.67
C LYS A 30 9.77 -14.21 -8.07
N ILE A 31 10.57 -13.65 -8.97
CA ILE A 31 10.29 -12.36 -9.62
C ILE A 31 9.91 -12.63 -11.08
N GLU A 32 8.82 -12.03 -11.51
CA GLU A 32 8.30 -12.09 -12.87
C GLU A 32 8.27 -10.70 -13.50
N TYR A 33 8.65 -10.61 -14.76
CA TYR A 33 8.64 -9.37 -15.52
C TYR A 33 7.70 -9.51 -16.70
N GLN A 34 6.70 -8.64 -16.80
CA GLN A 34 5.78 -8.59 -17.92
C GLN A 34 6.02 -7.29 -18.69
N VAL A 35 6.51 -7.41 -19.94
CA VAL A 35 6.85 -6.27 -20.79
C VAL A 35 5.64 -5.84 -21.60
N HIS A 36 5.27 -4.55 -21.51
CA HIS A 36 4.15 -3.94 -22.20
C HIS A 36 4.61 -2.66 -22.92
N GLY A 37 5.09 -2.81 -24.15
CA GLY A 37 5.68 -1.70 -24.90
C GLY A 37 6.94 -1.16 -24.20
N ASN A 38 6.90 0.11 -23.78
CA ASN A 38 8.01 0.75 -23.06
C ASN A 38 7.94 0.55 -21.53
N ASP A 39 6.86 -0.02 -21.03
CA ASP A 39 6.65 -0.26 -19.60
C ASP A 39 6.96 -1.72 -19.25
N THR A 40 7.31 -1.96 -18.01
CA THR A 40 7.48 -3.30 -17.46
C THR A 40 6.76 -3.39 -16.12
N LEU A 41 5.80 -4.32 -16.02
CA LEU A 41 5.22 -4.72 -14.75
C LEU A 41 6.16 -5.72 -14.08
N VAL A 42 6.54 -5.45 -12.85
CA VAL A 42 7.32 -6.35 -12.00
C VAL A 42 6.37 -6.98 -11.00
N ILE A 43 6.40 -8.30 -10.87
CA ILE A 43 5.60 -9.05 -9.91
C ILE A 43 6.56 -9.90 -9.07
N GLU A 44 6.59 -9.63 -7.78
CA GLU A 44 7.35 -10.38 -6.80
C GLU A 44 6.40 -11.31 -6.03
N LYS A 45 6.64 -12.61 -6.12
CA LYS A 45 5.77 -13.65 -5.57
C LYS A 45 6.34 -14.16 -4.25
N PHE A 46 5.61 -13.94 -3.18
CA PHE A 46 5.85 -14.51 -1.85
C PHE A 46 4.87 -15.65 -1.60
N ASN A 47 5.06 -16.41 -0.53
CA ASN A 47 4.20 -17.56 -0.22
C ASN A 47 2.70 -17.22 -0.12
N ARG A 48 2.35 -16.06 0.43
CA ARG A 48 0.96 -15.66 0.70
C ARG A 48 0.54 -14.36 0.03
N LEU A 49 1.49 -13.58 -0.47
CA LEU A 49 1.25 -12.26 -1.06
C LEU A 49 2.04 -12.11 -2.34
N TYR A 50 1.48 -11.39 -3.29
CA TYR A 50 2.18 -10.89 -4.45
C TYR A 50 2.38 -9.40 -4.29
N ALA A 51 3.58 -8.90 -4.60
CA ALA A 51 3.86 -7.48 -4.71
C ALA A 51 4.04 -7.13 -6.18
N CYS A 52 3.41 -6.06 -6.65
CA CYS A 52 3.57 -5.62 -8.03
C CYS A 52 3.66 -4.10 -8.15
N GLY A 53 4.31 -3.65 -9.22
CA GLY A 53 4.39 -2.24 -9.59
C GLY A 53 5.09 -2.06 -10.92
N LEU A 54 5.03 -0.87 -11.48
CA LEU A 54 5.76 -0.54 -12.70
C LEU A 54 7.24 -0.36 -12.37
N LYS A 55 8.13 -0.96 -13.16
CA LYS A 55 9.59 -0.98 -12.93
C LYS A 55 10.17 0.41 -12.64
N GLN A 56 9.69 1.43 -13.31
CA GLN A 56 10.14 2.81 -13.13
C GLN A 56 9.73 3.43 -11.79
N TYR A 57 8.73 2.85 -11.10
CA TYR A 57 8.23 3.31 -9.79
C TYR A 57 8.53 2.33 -8.67
N ILE A 58 9.28 1.27 -8.91
CA ILE A 58 9.78 0.36 -7.89
C ILE A 58 11.22 0.75 -7.59
N ASN A 59 11.44 1.30 -6.42
CA ASN A 59 12.78 1.61 -5.96
C ASN A 59 13.12 0.79 -4.72
N ASN A 60 14.02 -0.18 -4.90
CA ASN A 60 14.55 -1.03 -3.83
C ASN A 60 15.75 -0.40 -3.12
N SER A 61 16.07 0.87 -3.36
CA SER A 61 17.20 1.53 -2.69
C SER A 61 16.96 1.56 -1.17
N ARG A 62 17.95 1.09 -0.45
CA ARG A 62 17.99 1.23 1.01
C ARG A 62 18.27 2.69 1.32
N VAL A 63 17.36 3.33 2.03
CA VAL A 63 17.56 4.68 2.54
C VAL A 63 18.16 4.57 3.93
N ASN A 64 19.22 5.32 4.18
CA ASN A 64 19.87 5.37 5.48
C ASN A 64 19.22 6.48 6.32
N TYR A 65 18.58 6.10 7.42
CA TYR A 65 17.93 7.02 8.35
C TYR A 65 18.74 7.25 9.62
N ASN A 66 20.04 6.89 9.67
CA ASN A 66 20.83 6.86 10.90
C ASN A 66 20.96 8.19 11.65
N ASN A 67 20.64 9.31 11.02
CA ASN A 67 20.77 10.65 11.60
C ASN A 67 19.44 11.35 11.82
N VAL A 68 18.33 10.64 11.69
CA VAL A 68 16.99 11.23 11.79
C VAL A 68 16.24 10.62 12.95
N ASP A 69 15.57 11.47 13.72
CA ASP A 69 14.69 11.03 14.78
C ASP A 69 13.52 10.23 14.18
N TYR A 70 13.50 8.93 14.51
CA TYR A 70 12.51 8.00 13.96
C TYR A 70 11.08 8.38 14.39
N ASP A 71 10.92 8.93 15.58
CA ASP A 71 9.60 9.31 16.11
C ASP A 71 9.00 10.46 15.31
N VAL A 72 9.82 11.42 14.90
CA VAL A 72 9.39 12.54 14.06
C VAL A 72 8.95 12.06 12.67
N ILE A 73 9.75 11.20 12.03
CA ILE A 73 9.37 10.62 10.73
C ILE A 73 8.06 9.83 10.85
N HIS A 74 7.88 9.13 11.96
CA HIS A 74 6.69 8.32 12.19
C HIS A 74 5.45 9.20 12.40
N GLU A 75 5.56 10.33 13.08
CA GLU A 75 4.49 11.29 13.29
C GLU A 75 4.04 11.93 11.97
N GLU A 76 4.96 12.46 11.17
CA GLU A 76 4.66 13.03 9.87
C GLU A 76 4.06 12.04 8.89
N LYS A 77 4.55 10.79 8.88
CA LYS A 77 3.96 9.70 8.13
C LYS A 77 2.51 9.46 8.53
N ASN A 78 2.20 9.48 9.82
CA ASN A 78 0.84 9.28 10.31
C ASN A 78 -0.08 10.44 9.93
N GLU A 79 0.39 11.68 9.99
CA GLU A 79 -0.37 12.85 9.52
C GLU A 79 -0.61 12.76 8.01
N TYR A 80 0.39 12.38 7.21
CA TYR A 80 0.20 12.14 5.79
C TYR A 80 -0.90 11.09 5.52
N LEU A 81 -0.85 9.95 6.21
CA LEU A 81 -1.84 8.88 6.08
C LEU A 81 -3.24 9.35 6.43
N LYS A 82 -3.37 10.11 7.51
CA LYS A 82 -4.64 10.65 7.98
C LYS A 82 -5.32 11.55 6.93
N HIS A 83 -4.54 12.37 6.25
CA HIS A 83 -5.07 13.35 5.29
C HIS A 83 -5.24 12.79 3.87
N ASN A 84 -4.43 11.83 3.44
CA ASN A 84 -4.34 11.44 2.04
C ASN A 84 -4.89 10.04 1.73
N SER A 85 -4.79 9.08 2.65
CA SER A 85 -5.11 7.68 2.37
C SER A 85 -6.55 7.46 1.90
N SER A 86 -7.51 8.11 2.54
CA SER A 86 -8.93 7.98 2.20
C SER A 86 -9.22 8.44 0.76
N ALA A 87 -8.64 9.55 0.36
CA ALA A 87 -8.83 10.09 -0.97
C ALA A 87 -8.14 9.24 -2.05
N ILE A 88 -6.92 8.76 -1.79
CA ILE A 88 -6.22 7.83 -2.69
C ILE A 88 -7.02 6.55 -2.86
N ILE A 89 -7.52 5.96 -1.78
CA ILE A 89 -8.34 4.74 -1.82
C ILE A 89 -9.60 4.96 -2.65
N GLN A 90 -10.30 6.08 -2.47
CA GLN A 90 -11.51 6.39 -3.25
C GLN A 90 -11.21 6.52 -4.74
N ASP A 91 -10.13 7.19 -5.11
CA ASP A 91 -9.75 7.36 -6.52
C ASP A 91 -9.31 6.02 -7.15
N VAL A 92 -8.57 5.20 -6.43
CA VAL A 92 -8.19 3.85 -6.88
C VAL A 92 -9.43 2.99 -7.11
N LEU A 93 -10.37 2.98 -6.15
CA LEU A 93 -11.61 2.20 -6.28
C LEU A 93 -12.51 2.74 -7.39
N ALA A 94 -12.53 4.05 -7.65
CA ALA A 94 -13.28 4.64 -8.75
C ALA A 94 -12.81 4.18 -10.14
N GLY A 95 -11.57 3.72 -10.25
CA GLY A 95 -11.03 3.12 -11.47
C GLY A 95 -11.56 1.73 -11.79
N TYR A 96 -12.21 1.04 -10.85
CA TYR A 96 -12.81 -0.27 -11.06
C TYR A 96 -14.31 -0.16 -11.34
N LYS A 97 -14.83 -1.06 -12.20
CA LYS A 97 -16.27 -1.22 -12.38
C LYS A 97 -16.92 -1.77 -11.11
N LYS A 98 -18.19 -1.45 -10.88
CA LYS A 98 -18.97 -1.94 -9.72
C LYS A 98 -18.94 -3.47 -9.61
N GLU A 99 -19.06 -4.15 -10.75
CA GLU A 99 -19.02 -5.62 -10.83
C GLU A 99 -17.65 -6.18 -10.41
N GLN A 100 -16.56 -5.55 -10.84
CA GLN A 100 -15.21 -5.94 -10.42
C GLN A 100 -15.04 -5.81 -8.89
N CYS A 101 -15.53 -4.71 -8.31
CA CYS A 101 -15.50 -4.51 -6.87
C CYS A 101 -16.32 -5.58 -6.11
N LYS A 102 -17.49 -5.99 -6.65
CA LYS A 102 -18.31 -7.08 -6.08
C LYS A 102 -17.57 -8.42 -6.14
N GLU A 103 -16.92 -8.71 -7.27
CA GLU A 103 -16.16 -9.95 -7.42
C GLU A 103 -14.92 -9.98 -6.50
N MET A 104 -14.19 -8.88 -6.36
CA MET A 104 -13.10 -8.78 -5.37
C MET A 104 -13.62 -9.09 -3.95
N LEU A 105 -14.76 -8.50 -3.56
CA LEU A 105 -15.35 -8.74 -2.25
C LEU A 105 -15.72 -10.20 -2.06
N LYS A 106 -16.29 -10.84 -3.08
CA LYS A 106 -16.63 -12.26 -3.06
C LYS A 106 -15.39 -13.16 -2.92
N VAL A 107 -14.31 -12.85 -3.63
CA VAL A 107 -13.03 -13.56 -3.51
C VAL A 107 -12.52 -13.47 -2.06
N LEU A 108 -12.48 -12.28 -1.47
CA LEU A 108 -12.04 -12.09 -0.09
C LEU A 108 -12.87 -12.88 0.93
N LEU A 109 -14.19 -12.86 0.79
CA LEU A 109 -15.07 -13.60 1.68
C LEU A 109 -14.87 -15.12 1.58
N ASN A 110 -14.61 -15.63 0.37
CA ASN A 110 -14.32 -17.05 0.15
C ASN A 110 -12.97 -17.47 0.72
N GLU A 111 -11.96 -16.61 0.67
CA GLU A 111 -10.63 -16.87 1.23
C GLU A 111 -10.56 -16.66 2.76
N GLY A 112 -11.58 -16.05 3.34
CA GLY A 112 -11.55 -15.61 4.75
C GLY A 112 -10.57 -14.48 5.01
N ASP A 113 -10.22 -13.72 3.97
CA ASP A 113 -9.35 -12.54 4.05
C ASP A 113 -10.19 -11.26 4.09
N ASN A 114 -9.62 -10.21 4.62
CA ASN A 114 -10.26 -8.90 4.72
C ASN A 114 -9.49 -7.78 4.02
N ILE A 115 -8.37 -8.08 3.35
CA ILE A 115 -7.52 -7.09 2.70
C ILE A 115 -7.53 -7.29 1.19
N VAL A 116 -8.01 -6.28 0.46
CA VAL A 116 -7.97 -6.25 -1.01
C VAL A 116 -6.54 -6.07 -1.49
N CYS A 117 -5.89 -5.00 -1.02
CA CYS A 117 -4.47 -4.78 -1.27
C CYS A 117 -3.89 -3.81 -0.23
N TYR A 118 -2.59 -3.91 -0.04
CA TYR A 118 -1.79 -2.83 0.55
C TYR A 118 -1.26 -1.96 -0.58
N ILE A 119 -1.33 -0.65 -0.38
CA ILE A 119 -0.68 0.34 -1.24
C ILE A 119 0.53 0.87 -0.47
N ARG A 120 1.70 0.75 -1.07
CA ARG A 120 2.96 1.23 -0.52
C ARG A 120 3.51 2.32 -1.42
N LEU A 121 3.92 3.42 -0.84
CA LEU A 121 4.50 4.52 -1.60
C LEU A 121 5.66 5.17 -0.86
N ARG A 122 6.50 5.88 -1.61
CA ARG A 122 7.55 6.74 -1.08
C ARG A 122 7.48 8.13 -1.71
N ILE A 123 7.84 9.12 -0.95
CA ILE A 123 7.81 10.52 -1.30
C ILE A 123 9.23 11.07 -1.23
N ASN A 124 9.63 11.86 -2.21
CA ASN A 124 10.92 12.54 -2.22
C ASN A 124 10.85 13.90 -1.49
N LEU A 125 11.99 14.59 -1.39
CA LEU A 125 12.10 15.92 -0.78
C LEU A 125 11.21 17.00 -1.41
N LYS A 126 10.79 16.82 -2.67
CA LYS A 126 9.90 17.75 -3.37
C LYS A 126 8.42 17.47 -3.13
N GLY A 127 8.10 16.48 -2.29
CA GLY A 127 6.73 16.02 -2.10
C GLY A 127 6.19 15.18 -3.26
N GLU A 128 7.05 14.71 -4.17
CA GLU A 128 6.61 13.87 -5.29
C GLU A 128 6.58 12.41 -4.89
N ILE A 129 5.52 11.70 -5.25
CA ILE A 129 5.44 10.25 -5.07
C ILE A 129 6.28 9.60 -6.17
N THR A 130 7.37 8.98 -5.78
CA THR A 130 8.36 8.39 -6.70
C THR A 130 8.33 6.88 -6.74
N CYS A 131 7.76 6.23 -5.72
CA CYS A 131 7.63 4.78 -5.66
C CYS A 131 6.19 4.43 -5.33
N VAL A 132 5.63 3.46 -6.06
CA VAL A 132 4.29 2.91 -5.83
C VAL A 132 4.34 1.40 -6.02
N GLU A 133 3.86 0.67 -5.03
CA GLU A 133 3.79 -0.78 -5.02
C GLU A 133 2.45 -1.24 -4.45
N PHE A 134 1.90 -2.30 -5.01
CA PHE A 134 0.66 -2.94 -4.56
C PHE A 134 0.98 -4.34 -4.06
N MET A 135 0.49 -4.70 -2.86
CA MET A 135 0.61 -6.06 -2.34
C MET A 135 -0.78 -6.64 -2.11
N TYR A 136 -1.01 -7.85 -2.60
CA TYR A 136 -2.32 -8.48 -2.62
C TYR A 136 -2.21 -10.01 -2.51
N ILE A 137 -3.30 -10.68 -2.16
CA ILE A 137 -3.37 -12.16 -2.14
C ILE A 137 -3.44 -12.71 -3.58
N PRO A 138 -2.85 -13.88 -3.87
CA PRO A 138 -2.78 -14.44 -5.24
C PRO A 138 -4.12 -14.54 -5.96
N SER A 139 -5.20 -14.84 -5.26
CA SER A 139 -6.55 -14.94 -5.81
C SER A 139 -7.11 -13.63 -6.37
N LEU A 140 -6.54 -12.49 -6.02
CA LEU A 140 -6.89 -11.17 -6.59
C LEU A 140 -6.08 -10.80 -7.84
N THR A 141 -5.20 -11.67 -8.33
CA THR A 141 -4.41 -11.43 -9.57
C THR A 141 -5.27 -10.98 -10.77
N PRO A 142 -6.51 -11.48 -11.01
CA PRO A 142 -7.34 -11.00 -12.12
C PRO A 142 -7.71 -9.52 -12.05
N PHE A 143 -7.59 -8.89 -10.90
CA PHE A 143 -7.90 -7.47 -10.65
C PHE A 143 -6.63 -6.61 -10.50
N MET A 144 -5.46 -7.20 -10.69
CA MET A 144 -4.15 -6.54 -10.62
C MET A 144 -3.38 -6.75 -11.93
N THR A 145 -4.07 -6.55 -13.05
CA THR A 145 -3.49 -6.59 -14.39
C THR A 145 -2.53 -5.42 -14.60
N TYR A 146 -1.71 -5.49 -15.65
CA TYR A 146 -0.86 -4.35 -16.02
C TYR A 146 -1.66 -3.05 -16.15
N GLU A 147 -2.83 -3.09 -16.81
CA GLU A 147 -3.67 -1.90 -16.99
C GLU A 147 -4.21 -1.36 -15.65
N ASP A 148 -4.59 -2.24 -14.73
CA ASP A 148 -5.04 -1.83 -13.40
C ASP A 148 -3.91 -1.20 -12.59
N VAL A 149 -2.72 -1.82 -12.58
CA VAL A 149 -1.54 -1.31 -11.88
C VAL A 149 -1.09 0.02 -12.48
N LYS A 150 -1.05 0.15 -13.80
CA LYS A 150 -0.69 1.38 -14.50
C LYS A 150 -1.65 2.51 -14.15
N ARG A 151 -2.96 2.29 -14.32
CA ARG A 151 -4.01 3.26 -13.99
C ARG A 151 -3.91 3.72 -12.54
N ASN A 152 -3.82 2.78 -11.61
CA ASN A 152 -3.76 3.07 -10.19
C ASN A 152 -2.48 3.83 -9.81
N THR A 153 -1.35 3.47 -10.40
CA THR A 153 -0.08 4.18 -10.23
C THR A 153 -0.19 5.63 -10.74
N GLU A 154 -0.75 5.83 -11.93
CA GLU A 154 -0.96 7.17 -12.50
C GLU A 154 -1.88 8.05 -11.66
N ILE A 155 -2.92 7.45 -11.05
CA ILE A 155 -3.81 8.15 -10.12
C ILE A 155 -3.03 8.62 -8.89
N ILE A 156 -2.21 7.74 -8.33
CA ILE A 156 -1.47 8.00 -7.10
C ILE A 156 -0.38 9.05 -7.31
N ILE A 157 0.43 8.93 -8.35
CA ILE A 157 1.56 9.85 -8.61
C ILE A 157 1.12 11.27 -8.99
N LYS A 158 -0.10 11.44 -9.52
CA LYS A 158 -0.68 12.76 -9.80
C LYS A 158 -1.01 13.55 -8.53
N ARG A 159 -1.14 12.88 -7.40
CA ARG A 159 -1.31 13.54 -6.13
C ARG A 159 0.03 14.11 -5.69
N LYS A 160 0.05 15.40 -5.42
CA LYS A 160 1.23 16.09 -4.87
C LYS A 160 0.97 16.31 -3.38
N PRO A 161 1.40 15.39 -2.51
CA PRO A 161 1.35 15.66 -1.08
C PRO A 161 2.22 16.87 -0.76
N GLU A 162 1.92 17.54 0.34
CA GLU A 162 2.86 18.53 0.83
C GLU A 162 4.20 17.86 1.17
N PRO A 163 5.33 18.50 0.86
CA PRO A 163 6.65 17.94 1.17
C PRO A 163 6.74 17.77 2.68
N PHE A 164 6.76 16.54 3.14
CA PHE A 164 7.18 16.26 4.49
C PHE A 164 8.61 15.74 4.42
N LEU A 165 9.47 15.97 5.36
CA LEU A 165 10.89 15.59 5.39
C LEU A 165 11.89 16.62 4.83
N VAL A 166 11.44 17.75 4.31
CA VAL A 166 12.35 18.82 3.83
C VAL A 166 13.31 19.28 4.94
N GLU A 167 12.81 19.34 6.17
CA GLU A 167 13.57 19.78 7.35
C GLU A 167 14.63 18.78 7.79
N TYR A 168 14.53 17.51 7.39
CA TYR A 168 15.37 16.41 7.88
C TYR A 168 16.45 15.96 6.90
N GLY A 169 16.51 16.55 5.70
CA GLY A 169 17.52 16.19 4.69
C GLY A 169 17.40 14.76 4.17
N ILE A 170 16.23 14.12 4.30
CA ILE A 170 15.98 12.74 3.86
C ILE A 170 15.54 12.77 2.41
N GLU A 171 16.35 12.21 1.52
CA GLU A 171 16.07 12.19 0.08
C GLU A 171 14.80 11.42 -0.30
N LEU A 172 14.43 10.40 0.49
CA LEU A 172 13.28 9.53 0.22
C LEU A 172 12.64 9.07 1.53
N SER A 173 11.33 9.19 1.65
CA SER A 173 10.58 8.76 2.83
C SER A 173 10.71 7.26 3.11
N PRO A 174 10.47 6.80 4.35
CA PRO A 174 10.14 5.41 4.60
C PRO A 174 8.94 4.98 3.76
N TRP A 175 8.71 3.66 3.66
CA TRP A 175 7.49 3.17 3.05
C TRP A 175 6.27 3.64 3.85
N ILE A 176 5.42 4.41 3.19
CA ILE A 176 4.09 4.77 3.67
C ILE A 176 3.15 3.68 3.17
N THR A 177 2.50 2.96 4.08
CA THR A 177 1.67 1.80 3.76
C THR A 177 0.27 1.99 4.30
N PHE A 178 -0.74 1.81 3.48
CA PHE A 178 -2.14 1.75 3.86
C PHE A 178 -2.86 0.66 3.08
N SER A 179 -4.03 0.23 3.55
CA SER A 179 -4.75 -0.90 2.97
C SER A 179 -6.14 -0.54 2.50
N ILE A 180 -6.56 -1.17 1.42
CA ILE A 180 -7.96 -1.27 1.03
C ILE A 180 -8.49 -2.55 1.64
N THR A 181 -9.47 -2.43 2.55
CA THR A 181 -10.09 -3.57 3.23
C THR A 181 -11.44 -3.92 2.62
N SER A 182 -11.93 -5.13 2.91
CA SER A 182 -13.28 -5.56 2.52
C SER A 182 -14.36 -4.61 3.04
N SER A 183 -14.21 -4.07 4.25
CA SER A 183 -15.17 -3.11 4.82
C SER A 183 -15.15 -1.75 4.12
N ILE A 184 -13.99 -1.32 3.62
CA ILE A 184 -13.88 -0.10 2.78
C ILE A 184 -14.55 -0.34 1.43
N LEU A 185 -14.27 -1.50 0.82
CA LEU A 185 -14.85 -1.88 -0.47
C LEU A 185 -16.37 -2.02 -0.39
N GLN A 186 -16.89 -2.62 0.68
CA GLN A 186 -18.32 -2.72 0.91
C GLN A 186 -18.98 -1.35 1.04
N ARG A 187 -18.43 -0.46 1.89
CA ARG A 187 -18.94 0.92 2.03
C ARG A 187 -18.89 1.71 0.74
N TYR A 188 -17.87 1.48 -0.08
CA TYR A 188 -17.76 2.09 -1.40
C TYR A 188 -18.88 1.62 -2.33
N LEU A 189 -19.19 0.32 -2.35
CA LEU A 189 -20.29 -0.26 -3.13
C LEU A 189 -21.66 0.24 -2.68
N GLU A 190 -21.89 0.38 -1.38
CA GLU A 190 -23.13 0.90 -0.81
C GLU A 190 -23.41 2.37 -1.21
N LYS A 191 -22.35 3.19 -1.32
CA LYS A 191 -22.47 4.59 -1.75
C LYS A 191 -22.65 4.76 -3.26
N ARG A 192 -22.33 3.75 -4.04
CA ARG A 192 -22.49 3.72 -5.50
C ARG A 192 -23.87 3.19 -5.87
N VAL A 193 -24.91 3.88 -5.37
CA VAL A 193 -26.31 3.65 -5.82
C VAL A 193 -26.37 4.04 -7.28
N ASP A 194 -27.01 3.19 -8.09
CA ASP A 194 -27.14 3.35 -9.55
C ASP A 194 -27.98 4.59 -9.89
#